data_a49df170693e3e8c7903dfbae09457e5
#
_entry.id   a49df170693e3e8c7903dfbae09457e5
#
_cell.length_a   1.000
_cell.length_b   1.000
_cell.length_c   1.000
_cell.angle_alpha   90.00
_cell.angle_beta   90.00
_cell.angle_gamma   90.00
#
_symmetry.space_group_name_H-M   'P 1'
#
loop_
_entity.id
_entity.type
_entity.pdbx_description
1 polymer ?
#
loop_
_entity_poly.entity_id
_entity_poly.type
_entity_poly.pdbx_seq_one_letter_code
_entity_poly.pdbx_strand_id
1 'polypeptide(L)'
;MLLLSSFITVAGLILFETVSSVDNAIINAEVLRTMQEKARRWFLLWGMLFAVFFIRGVLPWAIVWAVVPAIGPIDALTATFSSDPKVLQAIEQSSPVLLIGGGTFLVFLFFHWLFLEPKNYGLKIEHFFAAQGVWFYAVVSVLLTLIVWLALKRDPMMAFGAVIGSSAFFITHGFKQNAEEQERKLMDRGMSDISKILYLEVIDTTFSIDGVLGAFAFTLSVPLILLGNGIGAIVVRQITISNIENIKKYIYLKNGAMYSILGLGSIMVIDSFGVHIPEWVSPVVTFVILGYFFVKSKLAHKG
;
A
#
# COMPACT_ATOMS: atom_id res chain seq x y z
N MET A 1 12.01 -14.96 -20.98
CA MET A 1 11.12 -15.10 -19.82
C MET A 1 11.27 -13.94 -18.82
N LEU A 2 12.47 -13.57 -18.37
CA LEU A 2 12.70 -12.49 -17.40
C LEU A 2 12.05 -11.14 -17.77
N LEU A 3 12.19 -10.69 -19.01
CA LEU A 3 11.61 -9.40 -19.46
C LEU A 3 10.08 -9.38 -19.40
N LEU A 4 9.43 -10.50 -19.72
CA LEU A 4 7.97 -10.61 -19.68
C LEU A 4 7.48 -10.62 -18.22
N SER A 5 8.15 -11.33 -17.32
CA SER A 5 7.85 -11.33 -15.89
C SER A 5 7.96 -9.93 -15.32
N SER A 6 9.09 -9.23 -15.55
CA SER A 6 9.28 -7.86 -15.09
C SER A 6 8.23 -6.90 -15.63
N PHE A 7 7.81 -7.05 -16.90
CA PHE A 7 6.76 -6.22 -17.49
C PHE A 7 5.40 -6.45 -16.79
N ILE A 8 5.03 -7.71 -16.55
CA ILE A 8 3.79 -8.07 -15.85
C ILE A 8 3.82 -7.55 -14.41
N THR A 9 4.94 -7.68 -13.72
CA THR A 9 5.15 -7.15 -12.36
C THR A 9 4.97 -5.64 -12.31
N VAL A 10 5.63 -4.90 -13.21
CA VAL A 10 5.51 -3.44 -13.29
C VAL A 10 4.08 -3.02 -13.63
N ALA A 11 3.41 -3.69 -14.57
CA ALA A 11 2.01 -3.42 -14.90
C ALA A 11 1.07 -3.67 -13.71
N GLY A 12 1.31 -4.75 -12.96
CA GLY A 12 0.59 -5.04 -11.71
C GLY A 12 0.79 -3.97 -10.64
N LEU A 13 2.04 -3.53 -10.44
CA LEU A 13 2.39 -2.45 -9.52
C LEU A 13 1.74 -1.12 -9.90
N ILE A 14 1.76 -0.75 -11.18
CA ILE A 14 1.10 0.47 -11.69
C ILE A 14 -0.40 0.43 -11.38
N LEU A 15 -1.05 -0.69 -11.68
CA LEU A 15 -2.48 -0.85 -11.43
C LEU A 15 -2.78 -0.81 -9.93
N PHE A 16 -2.02 -1.55 -9.13
CA PHE A 16 -2.18 -1.60 -7.69
C PHE A 16 -2.03 -0.21 -7.07
N GLU A 17 -0.94 0.50 -7.37
CA GLU A 17 -0.68 1.86 -6.91
C GLU A 17 -1.81 2.82 -7.34
N THR A 18 -2.24 2.73 -8.60
CA THR A 18 -3.30 3.60 -9.13
C THR A 18 -4.60 3.43 -8.36
N VAL A 19 -5.00 2.20 -8.05
CA VAL A 19 -6.30 1.94 -7.41
C VAL A 19 -6.25 2.11 -5.91
N SER A 20 -5.17 1.71 -5.24
CA SER A 20 -4.99 1.89 -3.79
C SER A 20 -4.89 3.37 -3.40
N SER A 21 -4.38 4.21 -4.30
CA SER A 21 -4.23 5.66 -4.07
C SER A 21 -5.44 6.51 -4.48
N VAL A 22 -6.57 5.90 -4.89
CA VAL A 22 -7.77 6.67 -5.31
C VAL A 22 -8.31 7.54 -4.18
N ASP A 23 -8.37 7.04 -2.94
CA ASP A 23 -8.85 7.82 -1.79
C ASP A 23 -7.95 9.04 -1.54
N ASN A 24 -6.63 8.84 -1.59
CA ASN A 24 -5.66 9.93 -1.50
C ASN A 24 -5.85 10.96 -2.62
N ALA A 25 -6.11 10.49 -3.85
CA ALA A 25 -6.41 11.36 -4.99
C ALA A 25 -7.67 12.22 -4.76
N ILE A 26 -8.70 11.67 -4.11
CA ILE A 26 -9.94 12.38 -3.78
C ILE A 26 -9.66 13.47 -2.76
N ILE A 27 -8.98 13.15 -1.65
CA ILE A 27 -8.62 14.12 -0.60
C ILE A 27 -7.75 15.23 -1.20
N ASN A 28 -6.71 14.88 -1.94
CA ASN A 28 -5.85 15.84 -2.61
C ASN A 28 -6.64 16.78 -3.54
N ALA A 29 -7.57 16.25 -4.34
CA ALA A 29 -8.39 17.06 -5.24
C ALA A 29 -9.28 18.06 -4.48
N GLU A 30 -9.85 17.67 -3.35
CA GLU A 30 -10.70 18.52 -2.52
C GLU A 30 -9.89 19.68 -1.90
N VAL A 31 -8.74 19.38 -1.30
CA VAL A 31 -7.86 20.42 -0.72
C VAL A 31 -7.29 21.33 -1.80
N LEU A 32 -6.84 20.80 -2.95
CA LEU A 32 -6.27 21.58 -4.05
C LEU A 32 -7.27 22.59 -4.65
N ARG A 33 -8.57 22.28 -4.64
CA ARG A 33 -9.62 23.22 -5.07
C ARG A 33 -9.70 24.48 -4.20
N THR A 34 -9.27 24.40 -2.95
CA THR A 34 -9.28 25.52 -2.00
C THR A 34 -8.01 26.35 -2.00
N MET A 35 -7.00 25.97 -2.80
CA MET A 35 -5.69 26.64 -2.87
C MET A 35 -5.60 27.60 -4.07
N GLN A 36 -4.73 28.62 -3.92
CA GLN A 36 -4.38 29.50 -5.02
C GLN A 36 -3.68 28.73 -6.14
N GLU A 37 -3.85 29.17 -7.39
CA GLU A 37 -3.32 28.48 -8.57
C GLU A 37 -1.80 28.23 -8.51
N LYS A 38 -1.03 29.21 -8.04
CA LYS A 38 0.43 29.10 -7.90
C LYS A 38 0.84 27.99 -6.92
N ALA A 39 0.21 27.94 -5.76
CA ALA A 39 0.46 26.93 -4.74
C ALA A 39 0.03 25.53 -5.22
N ARG A 40 -1.13 25.44 -5.88
CA ARG A 40 -1.63 24.19 -6.48
C ARG A 40 -0.67 23.65 -7.54
N ARG A 41 -0.16 24.49 -8.46
CA ARG A 41 0.83 24.09 -9.47
C ARG A 41 2.14 23.65 -8.83
N TRP A 42 2.58 24.33 -7.76
CA TRP A 42 3.78 23.97 -7.03
C TRP A 42 3.65 22.59 -6.40
N PHE A 43 2.56 22.31 -5.69
CA PHE A 43 2.31 20.99 -5.09
C PHE A 43 2.22 19.88 -6.15
N LEU A 44 1.48 20.13 -7.23
CA LEU A 44 1.33 19.15 -8.30
C LEU A 44 2.65 18.81 -9.01
N LEU A 45 3.67 19.65 -8.94
CA LEU A 45 4.99 19.37 -9.50
C LEU A 45 5.95 18.88 -8.43
N TRP A 46 6.23 19.67 -7.43
CA TRP A 46 7.27 19.42 -6.43
C TRP A 46 6.83 18.47 -5.33
N GLY A 47 5.60 18.62 -4.83
CA GLY A 47 5.04 17.70 -3.85
C GLY A 47 5.00 16.28 -4.37
N MET A 48 4.52 16.11 -5.60
CA MET A 48 4.49 14.79 -6.20
C MET A 48 5.90 14.22 -6.47
N LEU A 49 6.86 15.05 -6.91
CA LEU A 49 8.25 14.60 -7.06
C LEU A 49 8.81 14.11 -5.71
N PHE A 50 8.54 14.84 -4.64
CA PHE A 50 8.94 14.44 -3.30
C PHE A 50 8.29 13.10 -2.91
N ALA A 51 6.97 12.99 -3.01
CA ALA A 51 6.25 11.78 -2.66
C ALA A 51 6.71 10.55 -3.48
N VAL A 52 6.90 10.71 -4.80
CA VAL A 52 7.31 9.60 -5.68
C VAL A 52 8.76 9.18 -5.41
N PHE A 53 9.69 10.13 -5.43
CA PHE A 53 11.11 9.76 -5.32
C PHE A 53 11.56 9.55 -3.89
N PHE A 54 11.10 10.37 -2.96
CA PHE A 54 11.53 10.26 -1.58
C PHE A 54 10.79 9.14 -0.85
N ILE A 55 9.48 9.15 -0.84
CA ILE A 55 8.73 8.15 -0.08
C ILE A 55 8.76 6.79 -0.79
N ARG A 56 8.32 6.73 -2.06
CA ARG A 56 8.22 5.48 -2.83
C ARG A 56 9.56 4.93 -3.32
N GLY A 57 10.63 5.72 -3.27
CA GLY A 57 11.99 5.30 -3.59
C GLY A 57 12.81 4.97 -2.35
N VAL A 58 12.88 5.90 -1.41
CA VAL A 58 13.71 5.74 -0.20
C VAL A 58 13.13 4.72 0.76
N LEU A 59 11.80 4.66 0.93
CA LEU A 59 11.18 3.76 1.90
C LEU A 59 11.40 2.26 1.56
N PRO A 60 11.14 1.76 0.33
CA PRO A 60 11.45 0.37 -0.02
C PRO A 60 12.93 0.04 0.16
N TRP A 61 13.81 0.95 -0.27
CA TRP A 61 15.25 0.80 -0.09
C TRP A 61 15.63 0.70 1.40
N ALA A 62 15.12 1.61 2.24
CA ALA A 62 15.41 1.62 3.67
C ALA A 62 14.88 0.35 4.37
N ILE A 63 13.69 -0.14 3.96
CA ILE A 63 13.11 -1.38 4.49
C ILE A 63 14.00 -2.57 4.13
N VAL A 64 14.41 -2.71 2.85
CA VAL A 64 15.28 -3.80 2.41
C VAL A 64 16.61 -3.74 3.18
N TRP A 65 17.23 -2.56 3.27
CA TRP A 65 18.47 -2.38 4.01
C TRP A 65 18.34 -2.72 5.51
N ALA A 66 17.25 -2.30 6.15
CA ALA A 66 17.01 -2.59 7.56
C ALA A 66 16.78 -4.08 7.85
N VAL A 67 16.12 -4.79 6.93
CA VAL A 67 15.79 -6.22 7.08
C VAL A 67 16.96 -7.11 6.68
N VAL A 68 17.87 -6.63 5.82
CA VAL A 68 19.05 -7.38 5.35
C VAL A 68 20.35 -6.71 5.85
N PRO A 69 20.67 -6.80 7.15
CA PRO A 69 21.79 -6.05 7.73
C PRO A 69 23.16 -6.51 7.22
N ALA A 70 23.25 -7.66 6.54
CA ALA A 70 24.46 -8.19 5.98
C ALA A 70 24.94 -7.46 4.71
N ILE A 71 24.09 -6.61 4.09
CA ILE A 71 24.42 -5.82 2.90
C ILE A 71 24.51 -4.33 3.23
N GLY A 72 25.35 -3.63 2.47
CA GLY A 72 25.47 -2.18 2.58
C GLY A 72 24.27 -1.42 1.98
N PRO A 73 24.12 -0.11 2.25
CA PRO A 73 23.04 0.68 1.69
C PRO A 73 23.02 0.75 0.17
N ILE A 74 24.20 0.75 -0.47
CA ILE A 74 24.33 0.74 -1.93
C ILE A 74 23.94 -0.62 -2.49
N ASP A 75 24.38 -1.71 -1.83
CA ASP A 75 24.03 -3.07 -2.24
C ASP A 75 22.52 -3.32 -2.09
N ALA A 76 21.86 -2.78 -1.07
CA ALA A 76 20.41 -2.86 -0.92
C ALA A 76 19.66 -2.20 -2.09
N LEU A 77 20.17 -1.09 -2.62
CA LEU A 77 19.58 -0.42 -3.79
C LEU A 77 19.81 -1.18 -5.09
N THR A 78 21.00 -1.75 -5.25
CA THR A 78 21.44 -2.40 -6.51
C THR A 78 21.33 -3.92 -6.47
N ALA A 79 20.88 -4.49 -5.36
CA ALA A 79 20.81 -5.92 -5.10
C ALA A 79 20.12 -6.72 -6.21
N THR A 80 19.08 -6.16 -6.82
CA THR A 80 18.35 -6.77 -7.94
C THR A 80 19.24 -6.99 -9.19
N PHE A 81 20.26 -6.16 -9.38
CA PHE A 81 21.20 -6.25 -10.50
C PHE A 81 22.51 -6.89 -10.08
N SER A 82 22.64 -7.24 -8.79
CA SER A 82 23.87 -7.84 -8.27
C SER A 82 24.00 -9.29 -8.74
N SER A 83 25.17 -9.65 -9.22
CA SER A 83 25.56 -11.04 -9.48
C SER A 83 26.38 -11.62 -8.31
N ASP A 84 26.56 -10.88 -7.22
CA ASP A 84 27.29 -11.35 -6.03
C ASP A 84 26.46 -12.39 -5.28
N PRO A 85 26.91 -13.65 -5.19
CA PRO A 85 26.20 -14.70 -4.47
C PRO A 85 25.91 -14.37 -3.00
N LYS A 86 26.76 -13.58 -2.35
CA LYS A 86 26.57 -13.18 -0.94
C LYS A 86 25.38 -12.24 -0.79
N VAL A 87 25.22 -11.29 -1.70
CA VAL A 87 24.09 -10.36 -1.70
C VAL A 87 22.78 -11.11 -1.94
N LEU A 88 22.76 -11.98 -2.96
CA LEU A 88 21.58 -12.78 -3.29
C LEU A 88 21.17 -13.69 -2.12
N GLN A 89 22.13 -14.39 -1.51
CA GLN A 89 21.88 -15.26 -0.36
C GLN A 89 21.38 -14.48 0.85
N ALA A 90 21.92 -13.29 1.14
CA ALA A 90 21.50 -12.45 2.25
C ALA A 90 20.04 -12.00 2.09
N ILE A 91 19.62 -11.63 0.87
CA ILE A 91 18.24 -11.26 0.56
C ILE A 91 17.31 -12.47 0.72
N GLU A 92 17.68 -13.61 0.17
CA GLU A 92 16.89 -14.84 0.25
C GLU A 92 16.67 -15.28 1.70
N GLN A 93 17.69 -15.19 2.54
CA GLN A 93 17.60 -15.51 3.97
C GLN A 93 16.74 -14.53 4.78
N SER A 94 16.73 -13.24 4.39
CA SER A 94 16.00 -12.19 5.11
C SER A 94 14.59 -11.95 4.56
N SER A 95 14.29 -12.41 3.34
CA SER A 95 12.99 -12.20 2.71
C SER A 95 11.79 -12.72 3.53
N PRO A 96 11.85 -13.87 4.24
CA PRO A 96 10.74 -14.33 5.06
C PRO A 96 10.33 -13.34 6.16
N VAL A 97 11.32 -12.63 6.75
CA VAL A 97 11.06 -11.62 7.80
C VAL A 97 10.33 -10.41 7.23
N LEU A 98 10.76 -9.95 6.05
CA LEU A 98 10.10 -8.85 5.35
C LEU A 98 8.69 -9.22 4.90
N LEU A 99 8.54 -10.40 4.30
CA LEU A 99 7.26 -10.88 3.78
C LEU A 99 6.23 -11.09 4.89
N ILE A 100 6.60 -11.70 6.02
CA ILE A 100 5.66 -11.92 7.11
C ILE A 100 5.27 -10.60 7.79
N GLY A 101 6.19 -9.64 7.93
CA GLY A 101 5.91 -8.31 8.48
C GLY A 101 4.99 -7.50 7.58
N GLY A 102 5.32 -7.38 6.30
CA GLY A 102 4.49 -6.69 5.32
C GLY A 102 3.14 -7.38 5.12
N GLY A 103 3.10 -8.71 5.06
CA GLY A 103 1.87 -9.48 4.96
C GLY A 103 0.94 -9.27 6.17
N THR A 104 1.50 -9.29 7.40
CA THR A 104 0.74 -8.99 8.63
C THR A 104 0.15 -7.60 8.60
N PHE A 105 0.93 -6.59 8.21
CA PHE A 105 0.46 -5.22 8.03
C PHE A 105 -0.73 -5.15 7.06
N LEU A 106 -0.60 -5.72 5.86
CA LEU A 106 -1.65 -5.69 4.83
C LEU A 106 -2.94 -6.42 5.25
N VAL A 107 -2.79 -7.56 5.92
CA VAL A 107 -3.94 -8.30 6.46
C VAL A 107 -4.66 -7.45 7.51
N PHE A 108 -3.94 -6.76 8.39
CA PHE A 108 -4.54 -5.88 9.40
C PHE A 108 -5.21 -4.67 8.76
N LEU A 109 -4.61 -4.08 7.74
CA LEU A 109 -5.19 -2.99 6.97
C LEU A 109 -6.53 -3.40 6.33
N PHE A 110 -6.58 -4.59 5.72
CA PHE A 110 -7.83 -5.11 5.18
C PHE A 110 -8.91 -5.31 6.26
N PHE A 111 -8.58 -5.94 7.39
CA PHE A 111 -9.57 -6.14 8.46
C PHE A 111 -10.01 -4.84 9.09
N HIS A 112 -9.11 -3.85 9.24
CA HIS A 112 -9.49 -2.51 9.68
C HIS A 112 -10.54 -1.90 8.76
N TRP A 113 -10.29 -1.91 7.45
CA TRP A 113 -11.26 -1.45 6.47
C TRP A 113 -12.56 -2.25 6.53
N LEU A 114 -12.47 -3.57 6.64
CA LEU A 114 -13.64 -4.45 6.64
C LEU A 114 -14.58 -4.19 7.83
N PHE A 115 -14.04 -3.95 9.02
CA PHE A 115 -14.81 -3.80 10.26
C PHE A 115 -15.16 -2.35 10.57
N LEU A 116 -14.27 -1.40 10.33
CA LEU A 116 -14.35 -0.07 10.93
C LEU A 116 -14.55 1.07 9.93
N GLU A 117 -14.09 0.94 8.68
CA GLU A 117 -14.21 2.05 7.74
C GLU A 117 -15.61 2.16 7.11
N PRO A 118 -16.17 3.37 6.97
CA PRO A 118 -17.38 3.61 6.19
C PRO A 118 -17.15 3.24 4.72
N LYS A 119 -18.06 2.50 4.11
CA LYS A 119 -17.88 2.02 2.74
C LYS A 119 -19.19 1.74 2.02
N ASN A 120 -19.12 1.72 0.70
CA ASN A 120 -20.15 1.10 -0.12
C ASN A 120 -19.97 -0.41 -0.09
N TYR A 121 -20.99 -1.15 0.29
CA TYR A 121 -20.92 -2.60 0.42
C TYR A 121 -20.87 -3.28 -0.96
N GLY A 122 -19.70 -3.70 -1.37
CA GLY A 122 -19.49 -4.44 -2.61
C GLY A 122 -19.92 -5.90 -2.49
N LEU A 123 -19.76 -6.52 -1.33
CA LEU A 123 -20.20 -7.89 -1.04
C LEU A 123 -21.14 -7.91 0.18
N LYS A 124 -22.10 -8.84 0.20
CA LYS A 124 -23.06 -8.97 1.31
C LYS A 124 -22.38 -9.22 2.67
N ILE A 125 -21.24 -9.92 2.65
CA ILE A 125 -20.48 -10.24 3.86
C ILE A 125 -19.86 -9.00 4.52
N GLU A 126 -19.58 -7.95 3.77
CA GLU A 126 -19.02 -6.70 4.30
C GLU A 126 -19.97 -6.03 5.29
N HIS A 127 -21.27 -6.07 5.01
CA HIS A 127 -22.29 -5.55 5.91
C HIS A 127 -22.30 -6.27 7.26
N PHE A 128 -22.15 -7.60 7.24
CA PHE A 128 -22.06 -8.39 8.47
C PHE A 128 -20.87 -7.98 9.31
N PHE A 129 -19.68 -7.88 8.73
CA PHE A 129 -18.45 -7.50 9.45
C PHE A 129 -18.48 -6.05 9.93
N ALA A 130 -18.99 -5.12 9.12
CA ALA A 130 -19.13 -3.72 9.52
C ALA A 130 -20.05 -3.53 10.75
N ALA A 131 -21.10 -4.35 10.87
CA ALA A 131 -21.96 -4.36 12.05
C ALA A 131 -21.27 -4.90 13.32
N GLN A 132 -20.12 -5.57 13.16
CA GLN A 132 -19.34 -6.21 14.23
C GLN A 132 -18.02 -5.47 14.53
N GLY A 133 -17.98 -4.15 14.31
CA GLY A 133 -16.74 -3.34 14.43
C GLY A 133 -15.99 -3.52 15.76
N VAL A 134 -16.70 -3.75 16.86
CA VAL A 134 -16.12 -4.01 18.21
C VAL A 134 -15.14 -5.22 18.18
N TRP A 135 -15.36 -6.20 17.30
CA TRP A 135 -14.54 -7.41 17.25
C TRP A 135 -13.25 -7.26 16.44
N PHE A 136 -13.01 -6.13 15.80
CA PHE A 136 -11.78 -5.88 15.03
C PHE A 136 -10.52 -6.24 15.82
N TYR A 137 -10.34 -5.65 17.00
CA TYR A 137 -9.14 -5.87 17.81
C TYR A 137 -8.98 -7.33 18.24
N ALA A 138 -10.07 -8.02 18.56
CA ALA A 138 -10.03 -9.43 18.90
C ALA A 138 -9.58 -10.28 17.71
N VAL A 139 -10.11 -10.04 16.52
CA VAL A 139 -9.76 -10.76 15.29
C VAL A 139 -8.29 -10.58 14.94
N VAL A 140 -7.79 -9.34 14.90
CA VAL A 140 -6.38 -9.09 14.56
C VAL A 140 -5.42 -9.60 15.63
N SER A 141 -5.80 -9.57 16.92
CA SER A 141 -5.01 -10.15 18.00
C SER A 141 -4.88 -11.66 17.89
N VAL A 142 -5.99 -12.36 17.60
CA VAL A 142 -5.98 -13.82 17.38
C VAL A 142 -5.16 -14.17 16.15
N LEU A 143 -5.33 -13.43 15.05
CA LEU A 143 -4.54 -13.62 13.83
C LEU A 143 -3.04 -13.40 14.08
N LEU A 144 -2.66 -12.32 14.78
CA LEU A 144 -1.26 -12.08 15.16
C LEU A 144 -0.72 -13.23 16.00
N THR A 145 -1.46 -13.66 17.01
CA THR A 145 -1.05 -14.78 17.88
C THR A 145 -0.80 -16.04 17.06
N LEU A 146 -1.68 -16.36 16.10
CA LEU A 146 -1.53 -17.51 15.23
C LEU A 146 -0.29 -17.39 14.32
N ILE A 147 -0.12 -16.22 13.66
CA ILE A 147 1.03 -15.95 12.79
C ILE A 147 2.34 -16.06 13.59
N VAL A 148 2.42 -15.41 14.74
CA VAL A 148 3.60 -15.44 15.62
C VAL A 148 3.89 -16.86 16.12
N TRP A 149 2.86 -17.59 16.56
CA TRP A 149 3.03 -18.98 17.03
C TRP A 149 3.56 -19.91 15.92
N LEU A 150 3.08 -19.75 14.70
CA LEU A 150 3.58 -20.52 13.55
C LEU A 150 5.00 -20.10 13.18
N ALA A 151 5.29 -18.79 13.19
CA ALA A 151 6.60 -18.24 12.87
C ALA A 151 7.67 -18.68 13.87
N LEU A 152 7.37 -18.69 15.17
CA LEU A 152 8.30 -19.17 16.23
C LEU A 152 8.76 -20.61 16.03
N LYS A 153 7.94 -21.45 15.40
CA LYS A 153 8.31 -22.83 15.08
C LYS A 153 9.33 -22.93 13.94
N ARG A 154 9.49 -21.87 13.17
CA ARG A 154 10.37 -21.83 12.00
C ARG A 154 11.61 -20.97 12.25
N ASP A 155 11.42 -19.72 12.62
CA ASP A 155 12.47 -18.77 12.91
C ASP A 155 11.94 -17.66 13.84
N PRO A 156 12.57 -17.41 15.01
CA PRO A 156 12.20 -16.31 15.90
C PRO A 156 12.22 -14.94 15.24
N MET A 157 13.08 -14.70 14.24
CA MET A 157 13.14 -13.44 13.51
C MET A 157 11.89 -13.21 12.66
N MET A 158 11.28 -14.26 12.13
CA MET A 158 9.99 -14.14 11.45
C MET A 158 8.89 -13.71 12.42
N ALA A 159 8.86 -14.26 13.64
CA ALA A 159 7.90 -13.85 14.66
C ALA A 159 8.08 -12.37 15.03
N PHE A 160 9.33 -11.91 15.18
CA PHE A 160 9.64 -10.49 15.37
C PHE A 160 9.19 -9.63 14.20
N GLY A 161 9.41 -10.08 12.95
CA GLY A 161 8.92 -9.42 11.74
C GLY A 161 7.39 -9.23 11.74
N ALA A 162 6.62 -10.26 12.13
CA ALA A 162 5.17 -10.18 12.23
C ALA A 162 4.72 -9.14 13.28
N VAL A 163 5.40 -9.08 14.44
CA VAL A 163 5.13 -8.07 15.49
C VAL A 163 5.46 -6.66 14.99
N ILE A 164 6.59 -6.48 14.28
CA ILE A 164 6.93 -5.19 13.66
C ILE A 164 5.85 -4.77 12.65
N GLY A 165 5.39 -5.68 11.78
CA GLY A 165 4.32 -5.40 10.82
C GLY A 165 3.02 -4.97 11.49
N SER A 166 2.62 -5.65 12.56
CA SER A 166 1.48 -5.27 13.39
C SER A 166 1.66 -3.88 14.02
N SER A 167 2.84 -3.62 14.62
CA SER A 167 3.14 -2.32 15.24
C SER A 167 3.15 -1.19 14.21
N ALA A 168 3.75 -1.42 13.04
CA ALA A 168 3.76 -0.47 11.94
C ALA A 168 2.32 -0.14 11.50
N PHE A 169 1.43 -1.13 11.40
CA PHE A 169 0.03 -0.90 11.09
C PHE A 169 -0.63 0.05 12.10
N PHE A 170 -0.52 -0.23 13.41
CA PHE A 170 -1.17 0.61 14.42
C PHE A 170 -0.57 2.02 14.50
N ILE A 171 0.74 2.15 14.30
CA ILE A 171 1.42 3.45 14.29
C ILE A 171 0.94 4.28 13.09
N THR A 172 0.99 3.74 11.88
CA THR A 172 0.58 4.45 10.66
C THR A 172 -0.90 4.80 10.69
N HIS A 173 -1.74 3.89 11.18
CA HIS A 173 -3.16 4.14 11.31
C HIS A 173 -3.46 5.24 12.35
N GLY A 174 -2.76 5.26 13.48
CA GLY A 174 -2.86 6.34 14.47
C GLY A 174 -2.48 7.69 13.91
N PHE A 175 -1.41 7.76 13.10
CA PHE A 175 -1.02 8.99 12.40
C PHE A 175 -2.09 9.43 11.39
N LYS A 176 -2.68 8.51 10.63
CA LYS A 176 -3.75 8.80 9.67
C LYS A 176 -4.98 9.40 10.36
N GLN A 177 -5.47 8.78 11.44
CA GLN A 177 -6.59 9.30 12.22
C GLN A 177 -6.31 10.71 12.76
N ASN A 178 -5.13 10.92 13.35
CA ASN A 178 -4.76 12.23 13.87
C ASN A 178 -4.68 13.29 12.76
N ALA A 179 -4.16 12.93 11.59
CA ALA A 179 -4.11 13.82 10.43
C ALA A 179 -5.52 14.20 9.95
N GLU A 180 -6.45 13.25 9.83
CA GLU A 180 -7.84 13.49 9.44
C GLU A 180 -8.60 14.37 10.46
N GLU A 181 -8.36 14.19 11.76
CA GLU A 181 -8.93 15.05 12.80
C GLU A 181 -8.37 16.49 12.74
N GLN A 182 -7.08 16.62 12.47
CA GLN A 182 -6.44 17.91 12.30
C GLN A 182 -6.96 18.65 11.06
N GLU A 183 -7.20 17.92 9.96
CA GLU A 183 -7.80 18.48 8.76
C GLU A 183 -9.13 19.18 9.05
N ARG A 184 -10.06 18.46 9.69
CA ARG A 184 -11.38 19.03 10.03
C ARG A 184 -11.26 20.32 10.83
N LYS A 185 -10.32 20.37 11.80
CA LYS A 185 -10.06 21.55 12.62
C LYS A 185 -9.42 22.72 11.87
N LEU A 186 -8.64 22.41 10.85
CA LEU A 186 -7.85 23.41 10.11
C LEU A 186 -8.63 23.96 8.89
N MET A 187 -9.48 23.16 8.26
CA MET A 187 -10.38 23.60 7.19
C MET A 187 -11.35 24.69 7.69
N ASP A 188 -11.81 24.59 8.94
CA ASP A 188 -12.68 25.60 9.59
C ASP A 188 -11.96 26.93 9.88
N ARG A 189 -10.63 27.02 9.85
CA ARG A 189 -9.84 28.19 10.24
C ARG A 189 -9.18 28.97 9.09
N GLY A 190 -9.42 28.62 7.83
CA GLY A 190 -8.84 29.32 6.68
C GLY A 190 -7.32 29.17 6.60
N MET A 191 -6.82 27.95 6.52
CA MET A 191 -5.39 27.63 6.41
C MET A 191 -4.68 28.36 5.27
N SER A 192 -3.40 28.73 5.51
CA SER A 192 -2.51 29.19 4.45
C SER A 192 -2.23 28.06 3.43
N ASP A 193 -1.92 28.44 2.19
CA ASP A 193 -1.56 27.46 1.16
C ASP A 193 -0.35 26.60 1.54
N ILE A 194 0.62 27.15 2.28
CA ILE A 194 1.79 26.40 2.79
C ILE A 194 1.35 25.32 3.77
N SER A 195 0.45 25.64 4.69
CA SER A 195 -0.07 24.66 5.65
C SER A 195 -0.83 23.56 4.95
N LYS A 196 -1.60 23.87 3.91
CA LYS A 196 -2.30 22.89 3.08
C LYS A 196 -1.32 21.97 2.33
N ILE A 197 -0.22 22.52 1.78
CA ILE A 197 0.82 21.72 1.14
C ILE A 197 1.46 20.75 2.14
N LEU A 198 1.88 21.22 3.30
CA LEU A 198 2.48 20.37 4.33
C LEU A 198 1.52 19.26 4.78
N TYR A 199 0.25 19.61 4.94
CA TYR A 199 -0.79 18.64 5.27
C TYR A 199 -0.92 17.55 4.18
N LEU A 200 -1.01 17.95 2.90
CA LEU A 200 -1.10 17.01 1.78
C LEU A 200 0.13 16.10 1.68
N GLU A 201 1.35 16.63 1.96
CA GLU A 201 2.57 15.80 1.98
C GLU A 201 2.56 14.77 3.10
N VAL A 202 2.07 15.12 4.29
CA VAL A 202 1.93 14.18 5.43
C VAL A 202 0.92 13.09 5.09
N ILE A 203 -0.21 13.46 4.54
CA ILE A 203 -1.26 12.52 4.11
C ILE A 203 -0.71 11.60 3.01
N ASP A 204 -0.10 12.15 1.97
CA ASP A 204 0.44 11.36 0.86
C ASP A 204 1.54 10.39 1.32
N THR A 205 2.40 10.84 2.25
CA THR A 205 3.40 9.99 2.89
C THR A 205 2.74 8.81 3.62
N THR A 206 1.71 9.08 4.42
CA THR A 206 1.02 8.06 5.22
C THR A 206 0.33 7.02 4.34
N PHE A 207 -0.39 7.46 3.30
CA PHE A 207 -1.04 6.55 2.34
C PHE A 207 -0.03 5.79 1.46
N SER A 208 1.16 6.34 1.25
CA SER A 208 2.21 5.68 0.45
C SER A 208 2.80 4.45 1.12
N ILE A 209 2.76 4.35 2.46
CA ILE A 209 3.28 3.20 3.20
C ILE A 209 2.54 1.92 2.79
N ASP A 210 1.22 1.99 2.64
CA ASP A 210 0.37 0.87 2.24
C ASP A 210 0.77 0.37 0.83
N GLY A 211 0.98 1.30 -0.10
CA GLY A 211 1.42 1.00 -1.46
C GLY A 211 2.83 0.40 -1.51
N VAL A 212 3.76 0.91 -0.70
CA VAL A 212 5.13 0.39 -0.63
C VAL A 212 5.16 -1.02 -0.04
N LEU A 213 4.45 -1.27 1.05
CA LEU A 213 4.39 -2.60 1.66
C LEU A 213 3.68 -3.60 0.74
N GLY A 214 2.61 -3.17 0.06
CA GLY A 214 1.94 -3.99 -0.95
C GLY A 214 2.81 -4.33 -2.16
N ALA A 215 3.73 -3.45 -2.54
CA ALA A 215 4.65 -3.68 -3.65
C ALA A 215 5.60 -4.87 -3.41
N PHE A 216 5.98 -5.15 -2.16
CA PHE A 216 6.80 -6.31 -1.82
C PHE A 216 6.11 -7.66 -2.08
N ALA A 217 4.80 -7.70 -2.21
CA ALA A 217 4.08 -8.89 -2.66
C ALA A 217 4.27 -9.18 -4.17
N PHE A 218 4.73 -8.20 -4.94
CA PHE A 218 5.01 -8.37 -6.38
C PHE A 218 6.47 -8.69 -6.63
N THR A 219 7.38 -8.04 -5.91
CA THR A 219 8.83 -8.19 -6.08
C THR A 219 9.61 -7.56 -4.94
N LEU A 220 10.79 -8.09 -4.65
CA LEU A 220 11.76 -7.47 -3.73
C LEU A 220 12.71 -6.48 -4.45
N SER A 221 12.54 -6.32 -5.76
CA SER A 221 13.34 -5.42 -6.60
C SER A 221 12.99 -3.96 -6.35
N VAL A 222 13.80 -3.25 -5.56
CA VAL A 222 13.62 -1.81 -5.30
C VAL A 222 13.48 -1.00 -6.60
N PRO A 223 14.28 -1.20 -7.65
CA PRO A 223 14.11 -0.49 -8.92
C PRO A 223 12.78 -0.77 -9.62
N LEU A 224 12.29 -2.01 -9.61
CA LEU A 224 10.99 -2.34 -10.19
C LEU A 224 9.84 -1.74 -9.38
N ILE A 225 9.95 -1.74 -8.04
CA ILE A 225 8.99 -1.09 -7.14
C ILE A 225 8.96 0.42 -7.44
N LEU A 226 10.12 1.07 -7.50
CA LEU A 226 10.21 2.49 -7.80
C LEU A 226 9.60 2.83 -9.18
N LEU A 227 9.89 2.02 -10.18
CA LEU A 227 9.34 2.20 -11.53
C LEU A 227 7.82 2.03 -11.55
N GLY A 228 7.30 0.95 -10.98
CA GLY A 228 5.88 0.65 -10.98
C GLY A 228 5.07 1.67 -10.16
N ASN A 229 5.45 1.90 -8.91
CA ASN A 229 4.78 2.86 -8.04
C ASN A 229 4.98 4.30 -8.52
N GLY A 230 6.15 4.62 -9.11
CA GLY A 230 6.42 5.93 -9.70
C GLY A 230 5.50 6.24 -10.87
N ILE A 231 5.36 5.32 -11.82
CA ILE A 231 4.42 5.46 -12.94
C ILE A 231 2.97 5.49 -12.43
N GLY A 232 2.62 4.60 -11.49
CA GLY A 232 1.30 4.57 -10.86
C GLY A 232 0.93 5.91 -10.22
N ALA A 233 1.86 6.52 -9.47
CA ALA A 233 1.66 7.83 -8.87
C ALA A 233 1.47 8.96 -9.90
N ILE A 234 2.15 8.90 -11.05
CA ILE A 234 1.92 9.83 -12.16
C ILE A 234 0.49 9.66 -12.72
N VAL A 235 0.03 8.42 -12.86
CA VAL A 235 -1.34 8.12 -13.29
C VAL A 235 -2.35 8.66 -12.27
N VAL A 236 -2.15 8.41 -10.97
CA VAL A 236 -3.00 8.95 -9.89
C VAL A 236 -3.07 10.47 -9.95
N ARG A 237 -1.93 11.14 -10.13
CA ARG A 237 -1.91 12.60 -10.30
C ARG A 237 -2.77 13.06 -11.49
N GLN A 238 -2.63 12.41 -12.65
CA GLN A 238 -3.41 12.78 -13.83
C GLN A 238 -4.91 12.59 -13.58
N ILE A 239 -5.28 11.55 -12.85
CA ILE A 239 -6.64 11.31 -12.38
C ILE A 239 -7.13 12.45 -11.47
N THR A 240 -6.31 12.82 -10.47
CA THR A 240 -6.62 13.90 -9.52
C THR A 240 -6.92 15.22 -10.22
N ILE A 241 -6.14 15.55 -11.27
CA ILE A 241 -6.29 16.81 -11.99
C ILE A 241 -7.49 16.80 -12.95
N SER A 242 -7.68 15.70 -13.68
CA SER A 242 -8.53 15.73 -14.89
C SER A 242 -9.81 14.92 -14.76
N ASN A 243 -9.86 13.88 -13.92
CA ASN A 243 -10.90 12.86 -13.99
C ASN A 243 -11.48 12.40 -12.64
N ILE A 244 -11.24 13.12 -11.56
CA ILE A 244 -11.65 12.67 -10.21
C ILE A 244 -13.16 12.40 -10.11
N GLU A 245 -13.99 13.24 -10.74
CA GLU A 245 -15.46 13.07 -10.75
C GLU A 245 -15.88 11.80 -11.51
N ASN A 246 -15.13 11.40 -12.53
CA ASN A 246 -15.42 10.18 -13.27
C ASN A 246 -15.03 8.93 -12.46
N ILE A 247 -14.00 9.02 -11.63
CA ILE A 247 -13.57 7.91 -10.79
C ILE A 247 -14.50 7.71 -9.60
N LYS A 248 -15.00 8.79 -9.00
CA LYS A 248 -16.02 8.71 -7.93
C LYS A 248 -17.28 7.91 -8.34
N LYS A 249 -17.55 7.78 -9.64
CA LYS A 249 -18.65 6.94 -10.16
C LYS A 249 -18.43 5.44 -9.94
N TYR A 250 -17.20 5.00 -9.83
CA TYR A 250 -16.86 3.60 -9.61
C TYR A 250 -16.80 3.28 -8.12
N ILE A 251 -17.96 3.25 -7.47
CA ILE A 251 -18.17 3.19 -6.03
C ILE A 251 -17.55 1.96 -5.33
N TYR A 252 -17.21 0.90 -6.08
CA TYR A 252 -16.59 -0.33 -5.54
C TYR A 252 -15.10 -0.46 -5.86
N LEU A 253 -14.42 0.56 -6.42
CA LEU A 253 -12.97 0.49 -6.66
C LEU A 253 -12.18 0.31 -5.38
N LYS A 254 -12.57 1.01 -4.30
CA LYS A 254 -11.96 0.84 -2.98
C LYS A 254 -12.09 -0.59 -2.45
N ASN A 255 -13.27 -1.20 -2.61
CA ASN A 255 -13.47 -2.61 -2.24
C ASN A 255 -12.47 -3.49 -3.02
N GLY A 256 -12.34 -3.29 -4.35
CA GLY A 256 -11.36 -4.00 -5.16
C GLY A 256 -9.92 -3.84 -4.67
N ALA A 257 -9.51 -2.61 -4.33
CA ALA A 257 -8.19 -2.35 -3.75
C ALA A 257 -7.98 -3.13 -2.45
N MET A 258 -8.95 -3.06 -1.52
CA MET A 258 -8.84 -3.70 -0.21
C MET A 258 -8.84 -5.23 -0.29
N TYR A 259 -9.65 -5.85 -1.17
CA TYR A 259 -9.57 -7.29 -1.40
C TYR A 259 -8.27 -7.70 -2.10
N SER A 260 -7.70 -6.85 -2.97
CA SER A 260 -6.37 -7.08 -3.52
C SER A 260 -5.31 -7.04 -2.42
N ILE A 261 -5.39 -6.09 -1.50
CA ILE A 261 -4.52 -5.99 -0.31
C ILE A 261 -4.60 -7.26 0.55
N LEU A 262 -5.79 -7.80 0.78
CA LEU A 262 -5.93 -9.09 1.47
C LEU A 262 -5.23 -10.21 0.70
N GLY A 263 -5.46 -10.30 -0.60
CA GLY A 263 -4.82 -11.30 -1.47
C GLY A 263 -3.30 -11.22 -1.40
N LEU A 264 -2.75 -10.00 -1.57
CA LEU A 264 -1.31 -9.75 -1.51
C LEU A 264 -0.74 -10.03 -0.12
N GLY A 265 -1.38 -9.58 0.95
CA GLY A 265 -0.96 -9.87 2.32
C GLY A 265 -0.97 -11.36 2.64
N SER A 266 -1.97 -12.09 2.14
CA SER A 266 -2.03 -13.55 2.28
C SER A 266 -0.92 -14.26 1.51
N ILE A 267 -0.63 -13.83 0.27
CA ILE A 267 0.49 -14.32 -0.54
C ILE A 267 1.80 -14.13 0.23
N MET A 268 2.06 -12.92 0.76
CA MET A 268 3.28 -12.63 1.51
C MET A 268 3.42 -13.51 2.76
N VAL A 269 2.36 -13.67 3.54
CA VAL A 269 2.39 -14.55 4.73
C VAL A 269 2.66 -15.99 4.33
N ILE A 270 2.00 -16.52 3.30
CA ILE A 270 2.18 -17.90 2.85
C ILE A 270 3.60 -18.12 2.30
N ASP A 271 4.09 -17.20 1.48
CA ASP A 271 5.44 -17.26 0.89
C ASP A 271 6.53 -17.21 1.96
N SER A 272 6.34 -16.41 3.02
CA SER A 272 7.27 -16.35 4.16
C SER A 272 7.50 -17.70 4.84
N PHE A 273 6.52 -18.60 4.77
CA PHE A 273 6.64 -19.98 5.27
C PHE A 273 7.29 -20.96 4.28
N GLY A 274 7.85 -20.44 3.17
CA GLY A 274 8.60 -21.23 2.18
C GLY A 274 7.71 -21.96 1.15
N VAL A 275 6.44 -21.56 1.05
CA VAL A 275 5.58 -21.92 -0.08
C VAL A 275 5.89 -20.95 -1.21
N HIS A 276 6.84 -21.34 -2.08
CA HIS A 276 7.25 -20.46 -3.18
C HIS A 276 6.08 -20.15 -4.12
N ILE A 277 5.64 -18.89 -4.09
CA ILE A 277 4.57 -18.38 -4.94
C ILE A 277 5.22 -17.65 -6.13
N PRO A 278 4.95 -18.08 -7.37
CA PRO A 278 5.52 -17.41 -8.55
C PRO A 278 5.13 -15.92 -8.62
N GLU A 279 6.07 -15.05 -9.03
CA GLU A 279 5.89 -13.59 -9.11
C GLU A 279 4.67 -13.13 -9.93
N TRP A 280 4.25 -13.92 -10.93
CA TRP A 280 3.08 -13.59 -11.76
C TRP A 280 1.74 -13.73 -11.02
N VAL A 281 1.70 -14.43 -9.87
CA VAL A 281 0.46 -14.68 -9.12
C VAL A 281 -0.08 -13.36 -8.53
N SER A 282 0.77 -12.56 -7.93
CA SER A 282 0.37 -11.26 -7.33
C SER A 282 -0.27 -10.31 -8.36
N PRO A 283 0.32 -10.07 -9.54
CA PRO A 283 -0.35 -9.31 -10.60
C PRO A 283 -1.69 -9.91 -11.02
N VAL A 284 -1.76 -11.20 -11.26
CA VAL A 284 -2.99 -11.87 -11.71
C VAL A 284 -4.11 -11.74 -10.67
N VAL A 285 -3.81 -12.00 -9.39
CA VAL A 285 -4.78 -11.83 -8.29
C VAL A 285 -5.30 -10.39 -8.26
N THR A 286 -4.40 -9.41 -8.36
CA THR A 286 -4.76 -8.00 -8.38
C THR A 286 -5.65 -7.66 -9.59
N PHE A 287 -5.28 -8.07 -10.81
CA PHE A 287 -6.06 -7.81 -12.02
C PHE A 287 -7.46 -8.43 -11.94
N VAL A 288 -7.57 -9.67 -11.47
CA VAL A 288 -8.85 -10.38 -11.36
C VAL A 288 -9.77 -9.70 -10.36
N ILE A 289 -9.27 -9.39 -9.16
CA ILE A 289 -10.07 -8.76 -8.11
C ILE A 289 -10.51 -7.35 -8.54
N LEU A 290 -9.59 -6.52 -9.01
CA LEU A 290 -9.91 -5.17 -9.47
C LEU A 290 -10.86 -5.18 -10.67
N GLY A 291 -10.66 -6.09 -11.63
CA GLY A 291 -11.54 -6.27 -12.78
C GLY A 291 -12.97 -6.60 -12.36
N TYR A 292 -13.13 -7.52 -11.40
CA TYR A 292 -14.44 -7.87 -10.85
C TYR A 292 -15.16 -6.65 -10.25
N PHE A 293 -14.50 -5.89 -9.36
CA PHE A 293 -15.12 -4.75 -8.70
C PHE A 293 -15.32 -3.57 -9.65
N PHE A 294 -14.46 -3.40 -10.65
CA PHE A 294 -14.65 -2.41 -11.71
C PHE A 294 -15.91 -2.70 -12.53
N VAL A 295 -16.07 -3.95 -13.00
CA VAL A 295 -17.29 -4.36 -13.74
C VAL A 295 -18.53 -4.20 -12.88
N LYS A 296 -18.46 -4.60 -11.61
CA LYS A 296 -19.54 -4.43 -10.64
C LYS A 296 -19.93 -2.97 -10.44
N SER A 297 -18.97 -2.07 -10.32
CA SER A 297 -19.21 -0.63 -10.22
C SER A 297 -19.89 -0.09 -11.48
N LYS A 298 -19.45 -0.53 -12.67
CA LYS A 298 -20.03 -0.12 -13.94
C LYS A 298 -21.49 -0.56 -14.09
N LEU A 299 -21.82 -1.75 -13.61
CA LEU A 299 -23.20 -2.26 -13.61
C LEU A 299 -24.09 -1.47 -12.64
N ALA A 300 -23.60 -1.17 -11.44
CA ALA A 300 -24.33 -0.38 -10.44
C ALA A 300 -24.58 1.07 -10.88
N HIS A 301 -23.77 1.63 -11.77
CA HIS A 301 -23.96 2.99 -12.31
C HIS A 301 -25.01 3.05 -13.43
N LYS A 302 -25.35 1.92 -14.06
CA LYS A 302 -26.32 1.85 -15.16
C LYS A 302 -27.75 1.53 -14.72
N GLY A 303 -27.95 1.10 -13.49
CA GLY A 303 -29.25 0.82 -12.87
C GLY A 303 -29.63 1.93 -11.91
#